data_aee5599b9b86953767f76ccf048f67e9
#
_entry.id   aee5599b9b86953767f76ccf048f67e9
#
_cell.length_a   1.000
_cell.length_b   1.000
_cell.length_c   1.000
_cell.angle_alpha   90.00
_cell.angle_beta   90.00
_cell.angle_gamma   90.00
#
_symmetry.space_group_name_H-M   'P 1'
#
loop_
_entity.id
_entity.type
_entity.pdbx_description
1 polymer ?
#
loop_
_entity_poly.entity_id
_entity_poly.type
_entity_poly.pdbx_seq_one_letter_code
_entity_poly.pdbx_strand_id
1 'polypeptide(L)'
;MKRYITSLVCAALVSASAFAGNSNETVADTSSIKKKEIVKTGFNFGPLPAVAFDADKGLQLGALLNIFDFGDGSEYPNTRQKLYLEASFFTKGSQLFVINYDNKFLIPGVRWAATANLTNDKAMDFYGFNGYVSHFDHERIAAGKNNENEFLYTPKYRMNRLNFNFKTDFTGNIWNNKFFWEAGYHFNYVKAGYQKEHALNLDKINKGKDENKIYPENEPTIFDLYRQWGIISEDEAWGGINSALRVGLLYDTRDKENAPSKGIWAEVHATLAPKFLGTTHPYYRYSATFRHYVPIVKNDVLTFAYRLNYEGAIGNSTPYYMLPFITTMGSTYDRDGMGGYRTVRGMLRNRVQGLDMATYTAELRWRFVRFTLGKQNIAFGLNIFSDGAMVTRNYDMSFRGEEQYREAYNEYMALSGLTSDRPHITVGGGLRFIMNQNFIVAFEYGLPVSKFSKDPVIQKQDGNGAFYINTGFLF
;
A
#
# COMPACT_ATOMS: atom_id res chain seq x y z
N MET A 1 16.84 6.58 21.64
CA MET A 1 16.13 6.50 20.34
C MET A 1 16.52 7.60 19.35
N LYS A 2 16.55 8.92 19.71
CA LYS A 2 16.94 10.00 18.78
C LYS A 2 18.34 9.89 18.16
N ARG A 3 19.35 9.42 18.88
CA ARG A 3 20.75 9.28 18.37
C ARG A 3 20.96 8.15 17.35
N TYR A 4 20.15 7.07 17.40
CA TYR A 4 20.27 5.95 16.46
C TYR A 4 19.61 6.21 15.12
N ILE A 5 18.56 7.06 15.06
CA ILE A 5 17.89 7.45 13.82
C ILE A 5 18.81 8.29 12.95
N THR A 6 19.58 9.21 13.54
CA THR A 6 20.52 10.06 12.80
C THR A 6 21.67 9.25 12.19
N SER A 7 22.17 8.23 12.91
CA SER A 7 23.22 7.34 12.41
C SER A 7 22.77 6.41 11.28
N LEU A 8 21.50 5.95 11.30
CA LEU A 8 20.93 5.09 10.25
C LEU A 8 20.68 5.86 8.95
N VAL A 9 20.23 7.11 9.04
CA VAL A 9 20.04 7.99 7.87
C VAL A 9 21.38 8.31 7.20
N CYS A 10 22.44 8.54 7.98
CA CYS A 10 23.78 8.73 7.44
C CYS A 10 24.37 7.46 6.79
N ALA A 11 24.09 6.28 7.31
CA ALA A 11 24.55 5.02 6.72
C ALA A 11 23.87 4.72 5.38
N ALA A 12 22.57 5.03 5.23
CA ALA A 12 21.86 4.90 3.96
C ALA A 12 22.34 5.88 2.89
N LEU A 13 22.81 7.05 3.28
CA LEU A 13 23.39 8.06 2.37
C LEU A 13 24.83 7.73 1.95
N VAL A 14 25.62 7.11 2.83
CA VAL A 14 27.03 6.75 2.55
C VAL A 14 27.15 5.53 1.64
N SER A 15 26.22 4.56 1.72
CA SER A 15 26.22 3.39 0.82
C SER A 15 25.87 3.73 -0.64
N ALA A 16 25.20 4.86 -0.89
CA ALA A 16 24.90 5.32 -2.25
C ALA A 16 26.12 5.85 -3.03
N SER A 17 27.25 6.16 -2.36
CA SER A 17 28.44 6.74 -2.98
C SER A 17 29.44 5.71 -3.54
N ALA A 18 29.30 4.41 -3.26
CA ALA A 18 30.28 3.38 -3.56
C ALA A 18 30.22 2.76 -4.99
N PHE A 19 29.25 3.11 -5.82
CA PHE A 19 29.06 2.50 -7.13
C PHE A 19 29.24 3.48 -8.29
N ALA A 20 30.48 3.82 -8.61
CA ALA A 20 30.83 4.56 -9.82
C ALA A 20 31.29 3.60 -10.94
N GLY A 21 30.40 3.29 -11.88
CA GLY A 21 30.76 2.59 -13.12
C GLY A 21 31.51 3.53 -14.08
N ASN A 22 32.49 3.00 -14.82
CA ASN A 22 33.30 3.73 -15.81
C ASN A 22 32.47 4.30 -16.96
N SER A 23 32.63 5.58 -17.26
CA SER A 23 32.23 6.19 -18.54
C SER A 23 33.17 7.34 -18.90
N ASN A 24 33.59 7.40 -20.17
CA ASN A 24 34.49 8.40 -20.72
C ASN A 24 33.89 9.81 -20.75
N GLU A 25 34.69 10.80 -20.35
CA GLU A 25 34.31 12.20 -20.31
C GLU A 25 34.67 12.94 -21.60
N THR A 26 33.79 13.83 -22.06
CA THR A 26 34.15 14.99 -22.89
C THR A 26 33.78 16.27 -22.13
N VAL A 27 34.77 17.13 -21.97
CA VAL A 27 34.67 18.43 -21.29
C VAL A 27 34.15 19.50 -22.25
N ALA A 28 33.19 20.30 -21.90
CA ALA A 28 32.85 21.59 -22.51
C ALA A 28 32.14 22.56 -21.56
N ASP A 29 32.80 23.67 -21.41
CA ASP A 29 32.42 25.08 -21.28
C ASP A 29 31.44 25.55 -20.20
N THR A 30 31.92 26.53 -19.46
CA THR A 30 31.33 27.21 -18.30
C THR A 30 30.58 28.47 -18.73
N SER A 31 29.25 28.39 -18.87
CA SER A 31 28.36 29.53 -18.64
C SER A 31 26.90 29.10 -18.49
N SER A 32 26.28 29.56 -17.41
CA SER A 32 24.90 29.28 -16.96
C SER A 32 24.65 27.90 -16.34
N ILE A 33 24.44 27.89 -15.04
CA ILE A 33 24.17 26.72 -14.20
C ILE A 33 22.78 26.11 -14.54
N LYS A 34 22.75 25.33 -15.62
CA LYS A 34 21.83 24.22 -15.84
C LYS A 34 22.68 23.03 -16.20
N LYS A 35 23.34 22.39 -15.22
CA LYS A 35 23.95 21.09 -15.50
C LYS A 35 22.86 20.17 -16.05
N LYS A 36 22.99 19.80 -17.34
CA LYS A 36 22.11 18.86 -18.01
C LYS A 36 22.15 17.55 -17.25
N GLU A 37 21.00 16.96 -16.99
CA GLU A 37 20.89 15.69 -16.29
C GLU A 37 21.72 14.61 -17.01
N ILE A 38 22.44 13.79 -16.25
CA ILE A 38 23.28 12.73 -16.81
C ILE A 38 22.36 11.59 -17.28
N VAL A 39 22.40 11.28 -18.57
CA VAL A 39 21.68 10.15 -19.18
C VAL A 39 22.39 8.85 -18.80
N LYS A 40 21.61 7.86 -18.29
CA LYS A 40 22.12 6.51 -18.00
C LYS A 40 21.94 5.61 -19.21
N THR A 41 22.88 4.69 -19.41
CA THR A 41 22.88 3.67 -20.49
C THR A 41 23.18 2.28 -19.93
N GLY A 42 22.79 1.23 -20.65
CA GLY A 42 23.05 -0.16 -20.32
C GLY A 42 22.47 -0.58 -18.97
N PHE A 43 23.05 -1.61 -18.38
CA PHE A 43 22.62 -2.14 -17.09
C PHE A 43 23.14 -1.30 -15.93
N ASN A 44 22.21 -0.92 -15.04
CA ASN A 44 22.50 -0.21 -13.81
C ASN A 44 21.94 -1.02 -12.63
N PHE A 45 22.78 -1.23 -11.61
CA PHE A 45 22.45 -2.01 -10.42
C PHE A 45 22.29 -1.09 -9.22
N GLY A 46 21.22 -1.29 -8.47
CA GLY A 46 20.92 -0.52 -7.26
C GLY A 46 20.64 -1.44 -6.07
N PRO A 47 21.69 -2.09 -5.48
CA PRO A 47 21.50 -2.79 -4.21
C PRO A 47 21.34 -1.76 -3.09
N LEU A 48 20.34 -1.94 -2.25
CA LEU A 48 20.03 -1.02 -1.16
C LEU A 48 19.56 -1.81 0.07
N PRO A 49 19.86 -1.34 1.28
CA PRO A 49 19.18 -1.82 2.46
C PRO A 49 17.69 -1.43 2.37
N ALA A 50 16.81 -2.39 2.58
CA ALA A 50 15.39 -2.11 2.76
C ALA A 50 15.19 -1.68 4.22
N VAL A 51 15.21 -0.38 4.46
CA VAL A 51 14.94 0.21 5.77
C VAL A 51 13.78 1.16 5.63
N ALA A 52 12.65 0.81 6.25
CA ALA A 52 11.47 1.63 6.29
C ALA A 52 10.84 1.55 7.69
N PHE A 53 9.98 2.49 7.99
CA PHE A 53 9.18 2.46 9.20
C PHE A 53 7.71 2.59 8.82
N ASP A 54 6.94 1.65 9.30
CA ASP A 54 5.48 1.62 9.20
C ASP A 54 4.93 1.56 10.63
N ALA A 55 4.07 2.49 10.99
CA ALA A 55 3.50 2.56 12.34
C ALA A 55 2.78 1.26 12.73
N ASP A 56 2.22 0.56 11.75
CA ASP A 56 1.43 -0.65 11.94
C ASP A 56 2.28 -1.92 11.99
N LYS A 57 3.35 -2.02 11.15
CA LYS A 57 4.25 -3.18 11.06
C LYS A 57 5.56 -3.01 11.83
N GLY A 58 5.89 -1.79 12.22
CA GLY A 58 7.14 -1.45 12.91
C GLY A 58 8.29 -1.16 11.94
N LEU A 59 9.53 -1.32 12.40
CA LEU A 59 10.73 -1.13 11.59
C LEU A 59 10.87 -2.30 10.61
N GLN A 60 10.98 -1.98 9.34
CA GLN A 60 11.33 -2.90 8.25
C GLN A 60 12.85 -2.93 8.12
N LEU A 61 13.41 -4.12 8.10
CA LEU A 61 14.82 -4.38 7.84
C LEU A 61 14.94 -5.47 6.78
N GLY A 62 15.75 -5.22 5.75
CA GLY A 62 15.92 -6.16 4.66
C GLY A 62 16.94 -5.69 3.64
N ALA A 63 16.89 -6.31 2.47
CA ALA A 63 17.68 -5.93 1.31
C ALA A 63 16.78 -5.87 0.08
N LEU A 64 17.05 -4.90 -0.79
CA LEU A 64 16.45 -4.83 -2.11
C LEU A 64 17.51 -4.64 -3.18
N LEU A 65 17.22 -5.15 -4.37
CA LEU A 65 18.04 -5.01 -5.55
C LEU A 65 17.19 -4.54 -6.72
N ASN A 66 17.53 -3.38 -7.26
CA ASN A 66 16.99 -2.91 -8.53
C ASN A 66 18.01 -3.14 -9.64
N ILE A 67 17.58 -3.74 -10.72
CA ILE A 67 18.35 -3.86 -11.96
C ILE A 67 17.56 -3.14 -13.05
N PHE A 68 18.16 -2.12 -13.63
CA PHE A 68 17.59 -1.31 -14.70
C PHE A 68 18.43 -1.49 -15.97
N ASP A 69 17.79 -1.74 -17.09
CA ASP A 69 18.41 -1.67 -18.41
C ASP A 69 17.87 -0.45 -19.16
N PHE A 70 18.73 0.52 -19.42
CA PHE A 70 18.40 1.75 -20.14
C PHE A 70 18.73 1.66 -21.64
N GLY A 71 19.28 0.51 -22.11
CA GLY A 71 19.72 0.35 -23.50
C GLY A 71 20.76 1.39 -23.88
N ASP A 72 20.54 2.08 -24.98
CA ASP A 72 21.38 3.19 -25.45
C ASP A 72 21.16 4.53 -24.74
N GLY A 73 20.16 4.59 -23.86
CA GLY A 73 19.80 5.78 -23.10
C GLY A 73 18.82 6.72 -23.80
N SER A 74 18.38 6.42 -24.99
CA SER A 74 17.45 7.28 -25.76
C SER A 74 16.11 7.51 -25.05
N GLU A 75 15.66 6.52 -24.29
CA GLU A 75 14.40 6.57 -23.53
C GLU A 75 14.56 7.04 -22.06
N TYR A 76 15.80 7.34 -21.61
CA TYR A 76 16.02 7.77 -20.22
C TYR A 76 15.09 8.94 -19.83
N PRO A 77 14.46 8.90 -18.65
CA PRO A 77 14.63 8.00 -17.50
C PRO A 77 13.81 6.70 -17.55
N ASN A 78 13.09 6.41 -18.63
CA ASN A 78 12.36 5.15 -18.79
C ASN A 78 13.35 4.01 -19.06
N THR A 79 12.97 2.80 -18.70
CA THR A 79 13.79 1.60 -18.85
C THR A 79 13.22 0.68 -19.93
N ARG A 80 14.07 -0.06 -20.63
CA ARG A 80 13.67 -1.16 -21.53
C ARG A 80 13.18 -2.36 -20.74
N GLN A 81 13.89 -2.67 -19.66
CA GLN A 81 13.48 -3.68 -18.68
C GLN A 81 13.95 -3.32 -17.27
N LYS A 82 13.28 -3.86 -16.28
CA LYS A 82 13.67 -3.76 -14.88
C LYS A 82 13.36 -5.04 -14.12
N LEU A 83 14.22 -5.38 -13.17
CA LEU A 83 13.98 -6.42 -12.18
C LEU A 83 14.13 -5.80 -10.80
N TYR A 84 13.13 -6.03 -9.95
CA TYR A 84 13.14 -5.67 -8.55
C TYR A 84 13.05 -6.92 -7.69
N LEU A 85 13.98 -7.05 -6.76
CA LEU A 85 14.00 -8.11 -5.75
C LEU A 85 13.99 -7.48 -4.37
N GLU A 86 13.20 -8.03 -3.45
CA GLU A 86 13.17 -7.58 -2.06
C GLU A 86 12.98 -8.76 -1.11
N ALA A 87 13.73 -8.75 -0.01
CA ALA A 87 13.50 -9.59 1.15
C ALA A 87 13.55 -8.73 2.41
N SER A 88 12.45 -8.68 3.13
CA SER A 88 12.27 -7.77 4.27
C SER A 88 11.57 -8.45 5.44
N PHE A 89 12.00 -8.07 6.64
CA PHE A 89 11.44 -8.51 7.93
C PHE A 89 11.02 -7.28 8.73
N PHE A 90 9.90 -7.39 9.41
CA PHE A 90 9.36 -6.33 10.25
C PHE A 90 9.49 -6.67 11.73
N THR A 91 9.75 -5.68 12.56
CA THR A 91 9.95 -5.89 14.00
C THR A 91 8.74 -6.46 14.73
N LYS A 92 7.53 -6.29 14.16
CA LYS A 92 6.30 -6.93 14.66
C LYS A 92 6.06 -8.36 14.10
N GLY A 93 7.09 -8.97 13.46
CA GLY A 93 7.11 -10.37 13.05
C GLY A 93 6.63 -10.68 11.64
N SER A 94 6.15 -9.68 10.88
CA SER A 94 5.75 -9.84 9.48
C SER A 94 6.96 -10.00 8.56
N GLN A 95 6.76 -10.61 7.38
CA GLN A 95 7.79 -10.87 6.38
C GLN A 95 7.24 -10.52 4.99
N LEU A 96 8.13 -10.03 4.12
CA LEU A 96 7.80 -9.67 2.74
C LEU A 96 8.92 -10.13 1.80
N PHE A 97 8.56 -10.90 0.78
CA PHE A 97 9.43 -11.27 -0.32
C PHE A 97 8.76 -10.86 -1.63
N VAL A 98 9.49 -10.16 -2.49
CA VAL A 98 8.95 -9.62 -3.75
C VAL A 98 9.93 -9.84 -4.89
N ILE A 99 9.38 -10.27 -6.02
CA ILE A 99 10.05 -10.30 -7.32
C ILE A 99 9.14 -9.57 -8.30
N ASN A 100 9.62 -8.49 -8.90
CA ASN A 100 8.90 -7.80 -9.99
C ASN A 100 9.80 -7.73 -11.22
N TYR A 101 9.30 -8.21 -12.33
CA TYR A 101 9.94 -8.10 -13.65
C TYR A 101 9.04 -7.31 -14.59
N ASP A 102 9.64 -6.43 -15.38
CA ASP A 102 8.92 -5.59 -16.33
C ASP A 102 9.80 -5.45 -17.59
N ASN A 103 9.24 -5.74 -18.72
CA ASN A 103 9.95 -5.80 -19.99
C ASN A 103 9.10 -5.23 -21.13
N LYS A 104 9.73 -4.42 -22.00
CA LYS A 104 9.08 -3.75 -23.13
C LYS A 104 9.55 -4.22 -24.51
N PHE A 105 10.50 -5.15 -24.56
CA PHE A 105 11.15 -5.52 -25.82
C PHE A 105 11.11 -7.01 -26.16
N LEU A 106 10.85 -7.90 -25.21
CA LEU A 106 10.80 -9.35 -25.46
C LEU A 106 9.69 -9.74 -26.43
N ILE A 107 8.55 -9.07 -26.34
CA ILE A 107 7.41 -9.27 -27.24
C ILE A 107 7.20 -7.96 -28.00
N PRO A 108 7.44 -7.94 -29.34
CA PRO A 108 7.28 -6.71 -30.11
C PRO A 108 5.91 -6.07 -29.93
N GLY A 109 5.89 -4.79 -29.52
CA GLY A 109 4.66 -4.02 -29.32
C GLY A 109 3.86 -4.37 -28.05
N VAL A 110 4.36 -5.27 -27.21
CA VAL A 110 3.69 -5.67 -25.96
C VAL A 110 4.67 -5.54 -24.80
N ARG A 111 4.25 -4.80 -23.77
CA ARG A 111 4.92 -4.79 -22.48
C ARG A 111 4.47 -6.01 -21.69
N TRP A 112 5.40 -6.77 -21.17
CA TRP A 112 5.16 -7.90 -20.28
C TRP A 112 5.66 -7.57 -18.89
N ALA A 113 4.79 -7.75 -17.90
CA ALA A 113 5.12 -7.62 -16.49
C ALA A 113 4.79 -8.91 -15.74
N ALA A 114 5.66 -9.33 -14.84
CA ALA A 114 5.42 -10.46 -13.95
C ALA A 114 5.80 -10.09 -12.52
N THR A 115 4.96 -10.48 -11.58
CA THR A 115 5.16 -10.22 -10.15
C THR A 115 4.90 -11.48 -9.36
N ALA A 116 5.80 -11.79 -8.43
CA ALA A 116 5.54 -12.77 -7.39
C ALA A 116 5.85 -12.14 -6.04
N ASN A 117 4.93 -12.27 -5.08
CA ASN A 117 5.18 -11.84 -3.72
C ASN A 117 4.62 -12.81 -2.69
N LEU A 118 5.34 -12.96 -1.60
CA LEU A 118 4.92 -13.69 -0.42
C LEU A 118 4.92 -12.72 0.75
N THR A 119 3.75 -12.53 1.35
CA THR A 119 3.59 -11.73 2.57
C THR A 119 3.09 -12.64 3.69
N ASN A 120 3.88 -12.77 4.75
CA ASN A 120 3.45 -13.40 5.98
C ASN A 120 3.20 -12.30 7.01
N ASP A 121 1.93 -11.91 7.17
CA ASP A 121 1.53 -10.85 8.07
C ASP A 121 0.91 -11.45 9.35
N LYS A 122 1.74 -11.58 10.39
CA LYS A 122 1.34 -12.23 11.65
C LYS A 122 0.41 -11.39 12.52
N ALA A 123 0.29 -10.13 12.23
CA ALA A 123 -0.55 -9.19 12.97
C ALA A 123 -1.19 -8.20 11.99
N MET A 124 -1.95 -8.74 11.03
CA MET A 124 -2.74 -7.93 10.13
C MET A 124 -3.87 -7.25 10.89
N ASP A 125 -4.02 -5.96 10.70
CA ASP A 125 -5.09 -5.20 11.32
C ASP A 125 -6.42 -5.52 10.65
N PHE A 126 -7.44 -5.83 11.47
CA PHE A 126 -8.80 -6.11 11.07
C PHE A 126 -9.77 -5.40 12.01
N TYR A 127 -10.41 -4.35 11.51
CA TYR A 127 -11.35 -3.52 12.28
C TYR A 127 -12.82 -3.81 11.95
N GLY A 128 -13.08 -4.85 11.16
CA GLY A 128 -14.39 -5.15 10.60
C GLY A 128 -14.65 -4.46 9.27
N PHE A 129 -15.90 -4.46 8.82
CA PHE A 129 -16.30 -3.93 7.52
C PHE A 129 -17.07 -2.61 7.65
N ASN A 130 -17.22 -1.93 6.50
CA ASN A 130 -18.04 -0.74 6.32
C ASN A 130 -17.56 0.49 7.11
N GLY A 131 -16.24 0.63 7.26
CA GLY A 131 -15.62 1.83 7.81
C GLY A 131 -16.14 2.18 9.22
N TYR A 132 -16.74 3.35 9.38
CA TYR A 132 -17.27 3.81 10.69
C TYR A 132 -18.46 3.01 11.22
N VAL A 133 -19.10 2.16 10.40
CA VAL A 133 -20.14 1.24 10.90
C VAL A 133 -19.54 0.23 11.88
N SER A 134 -18.28 -0.18 11.65
CA SER A 134 -17.53 -1.03 12.58
C SER A 134 -16.77 -0.18 13.59
N HIS A 135 -17.13 -0.33 14.86
CA HIS A 135 -16.55 0.45 15.95
C HIS A 135 -15.10 0.03 16.26
N PHE A 136 -14.22 1.02 16.43
CA PHE A 136 -12.86 0.86 16.93
C PHE A 136 -12.74 1.49 18.32
N ASP A 137 -12.51 0.67 19.33
CA ASP A 137 -12.40 1.11 20.72
C ASP A 137 -11.03 1.75 21.00
N HIS A 138 -10.91 2.99 20.53
CA HIS A 138 -9.69 3.78 20.70
C HIS A 138 -9.43 4.11 22.18
N GLU A 139 -10.47 4.31 22.98
CA GLU A 139 -10.33 4.73 24.39
C GLU A 139 -9.72 3.60 25.21
N ARG A 140 -10.19 2.37 25.03
CA ARG A 140 -9.63 1.19 25.72
C ARG A 140 -8.19 0.90 25.30
N ILE A 141 -7.84 1.13 24.01
CA ILE A 141 -6.46 1.03 23.56
C ILE A 141 -5.59 2.13 24.16
N ALA A 142 -6.10 3.35 24.28
CA ALA A 142 -5.38 4.47 24.89
C ALA A 142 -5.20 4.26 26.39
N ALA A 143 -6.24 3.75 27.08
CA ALA A 143 -6.18 3.40 28.50
C ALA A 143 -5.10 2.34 28.76
N GLY A 144 -5.08 1.24 27.98
CA GLY A 144 -4.06 0.19 28.11
C GLY A 144 -2.63 0.64 27.81
N LYS A 145 -2.45 1.75 27.11
CA LYS A 145 -1.11 2.37 26.89
C LYS A 145 -0.68 3.29 28.04
N ASN A 146 -1.64 3.94 28.67
CA ASN A 146 -1.40 5.03 29.61
C ASN A 146 -1.68 4.62 31.09
N ASN A 147 -2.40 3.52 31.30
CA ASN A 147 -2.77 3.00 32.60
C ASN A 147 -2.01 1.70 32.89
N GLU A 148 -1.26 1.69 33.97
CA GLU A 148 -0.47 0.53 34.37
C GLU A 148 -1.34 -0.66 34.82
N ASN A 149 -2.59 -0.43 35.15
CA ASN A 149 -3.53 -1.45 35.64
C ASN A 149 -4.44 -2.07 34.55
N GLU A 150 -4.22 -1.71 33.27
CA GLU A 150 -5.03 -2.24 32.17
C GLU A 150 -4.17 -2.97 31.14
N PHE A 151 -4.73 -4.00 30.49
CA PHE A 151 -4.06 -4.69 29.41
C PHE A 151 -4.20 -3.90 28.08
N LEU A 152 -3.21 -4.07 27.20
CA LEU A 152 -3.24 -3.45 25.88
C LEU A 152 -4.24 -4.17 24.97
N TYR A 153 -5.32 -3.50 24.60
CA TYR A 153 -6.46 -4.04 23.84
C TYR A 153 -6.22 -4.20 22.31
N THR A 154 -5.07 -3.78 21.80
CA THR A 154 -4.73 -3.85 20.37
C THR A 154 -4.90 -5.23 19.73
N PRO A 155 -4.61 -6.38 20.39
CA PRO A 155 -4.76 -7.71 19.80
C PRO A 155 -6.18 -8.02 19.34
N LYS A 156 -7.21 -7.42 19.93
CA LYS A 156 -8.61 -7.59 19.50
C LYS A 156 -8.87 -7.27 18.04
N TYR A 157 -8.07 -6.36 17.47
CA TYR A 157 -8.19 -5.89 16.09
C TYR A 157 -7.16 -6.51 15.16
N ARG A 158 -6.72 -7.73 15.43
CA ARG A 158 -5.69 -8.39 14.65
C ARG A 158 -6.07 -9.80 14.26
N MET A 159 -5.59 -10.19 13.08
CA MET A 159 -5.69 -11.54 12.56
C MET A 159 -4.36 -11.95 11.92
N ASN A 160 -4.19 -13.21 11.60
CA ASN A 160 -3.04 -13.72 10.85
C ASN A 160 -3.38 -13.85 9.37
N ARG A 161 -2.43 -13.52 8.50
CA ARG A 161 -2.59 -13.71 7.05
C ARG A 161 -1.27 -14.09 6.39
N LEU A 162 -1.25 -15.23 5.71
CA LEU A 162 -0.27 -15.55 4.70
C LEU A 162 -0.88 -15.31 3.33
N ASN A 163 -0.22 -14.55 2.49
CA ASN A 163 -0.63 -14.28 1.12
C ASN A 163 0.53 -14.56 0.16
N PHE A 164 0.33 -15.49 -0.76
CA PHE A 164 1.18 -15.66 -1.93
C PHE A 164 0.41 -15.14 -3.15
N ASN A 165 1.01 -14.18 -3.84
CA ASN A 165 0.47 -13.61 -5.06
C ASN A 165 1.44 -13.84 -6.21
N PHE A 166 0.92 -14.32 -7.32
CA PHE A 166 1.61 -14.34 -8.61
C PHE A 166 0.70 -13.70 -9.66
N LYS A 167 1.26 -12.81 -10.46
CA LYS A 167 0.55 -12.26 -11.61
C LYS A 167 1.47 -12.09 -12.80
N THR A 168 0.89 -12.18 -13.98
CA THR A 168 1.54 -11.89 -15.25
C THR A 168 0.58 -11.07 -16.11
N ASP A 169 1.04 -9.90 -16.53
CA ASP A 169 0.24 -8.90 -17.24
C ASP A 169 0.90 -8.51 -18.55
N PHE A 170 0.07 -8.34 -19.56
CA PHE A 170 0.44 -7.90 -20.90
C PHE A 170 -0.29 -6.60 -21.21
N THR A 171 0.44 -5.63 -21.74
CA THR A 171 -0.11 -4.33 -22.16
C THR A 171 0.32 -4.06 -23.59
N GLY A 172 -0.63 -3.90 -24.50
CA GLY A 172 -0.36 -3.66 -25.91
C GLY A 172 -1.03 -2.39 -26.43
N ASN A 173 -0.40 -1.74 -27.41
CA ASN A 173 -0.91 -0.51 -27.97
C ASN A 173 -2.16 -0.79 -28.83
N ILE A 174 -3.22 0.02 -28.64
CA ILE A 174 -4.41 0.05 -29.49
C ILE A 174 -4.30 1.20 -30.49
N TRP A 175 -3.95 2.42 -29.98
CA TRP A 175 -3.96 3.62 -30.77
C TRP A 175 -3.04 4.72 -30.24
N ASN A 176 -2.23 5.30 -31.14
CA ASN A 176 -1.37 6.47 -30.93
C ASN A 176 -0.38 6.38 -29.73
N ASN A 177 -0.02 5.20 -29.28
CA ASN A 177 0.80 5.00 -28.08
C ASN A 177 0.26 5.72 -26.82
N LYS A 178 -1.05 5.89 -26.77
CA LYS A 178 -1.78 6.49 -25.64
C LYS A 178 -2.87 5.59 -25.11
N PHE A 179 -3.49 4.81 -25.99
CA PHE A 179 -4.51 3.82 -25.61
C PHE A 179 -3.95 2.43 -25.74
N PHE A 180 -4.11 1.66 -24.67
CA PHE A 180 -3.57 0.32 -24.53
C PHE A 180 -4.67 -0.63 -24.07
N TRP A 181 -4.61 -1.87 -24.53
CA TRP A 181 -5.32 -2.98 -23.92
C TRP A 181 -4.44 -3.60 -22.85
N GLU A 182 -5.06 -4.18 -21.83
CA GLU A 182 -4.40 -4.92 -20.78
C GLU A 182 -5.08 -6.26 -20.61
N ALA A 183 -4.30 -7.32 -20.45
CA ALA A 183 -4.78 -8.66 -20.14
C ALA A 183 -3.78 -9.36 -19.25
N GLY A 184 -4.25 -10.12 -18.25
CA GLY A 184 -3.36 -10.79 -17.33
C GLY A 184 -4.01 -11.97 -16.63
N TYR A 185 -3.16 -12.79 -16.04
CA TYR A 185 -3.54 -13.86 -15.14
C TYR A 185 -3.00 -13.58 -13.75
N HIS A 186 -3.87 -13.70 -12.75
CA HIS A 186 -3.59 -13.40 -11.36
C HIS A 186 -3.96 -14.59 -10.48
N PHE A 187 -3.00 -15.04 -9.70
CA PHE A 187 -3.15 -16.10 -8.72
C PHE A 187 -2.87 -15.57 -7.33
N ASN A 188 -3.80 -15.79 -6.40
CA ASN A 188 -3.60 -15.51 -4.98
C ASN A 188 -3.94 -16.74 -4.16
N TYR A 189 -3.02 -17.18 -3.30
CA TYR A 189 -3.30 -18.08 -2.20
C TYR A 189 -3.32 -17.27 -0.92
N VAL A 190 -4.49 -17.19 -0.31
CA VAL A 190 -4.67 -16.50 0.97
C VAL A 190 -5.00 -17.52 2.04
N LYS A 191 -4.18 -17.58 3.08
CA LYS A 191 -4.52 -18.28 4.32
C LYS A 191 -4.71 -17.21 5.39
N ALA A 192 -5.93 -17.08 5.86
CA ALA A 192 -6.35 -16.05 6.78
C ALA A 192 -6.95 -16.66 8.05
N GLY A 193 -7.16 -15.85 9.07
CA GLY A 193 -7.90 -16.18 10.24
C GLY A 193 -7.08 -16.21 11.53
N TYR A 194 -7.74 -16.60 12.59
CA TYR A 194 -7.14 -16.83 13.90
C TYR A 194 -6.40 -18.17 13.89
N GLN A 195 -5.15 -18.16 14.25
CA GLN A 195 -4.44 -19.39 14.56
C GLN A 195 -4.11 -19.34 16.03
N LYS A 196 -4.63 -20.33 16.82
CA LYS A 196 -4.47 -20.46 18.28
C LYS A 196 -3.21 -19.78 18.81
N GLU A 197 -3.27 -19.24 19.99
CA GLU A 197 -2.19 -18.78 20.90
C GLU A 197 -0.98 -18.05 20.27
N HIS A 198 -0.51 -18.49 19.10
CA HIS A 198 0.68 -17.94 18.43
C HIS A 198 0.38 -16.92 17.32
N ALA A 199 -0.85 -16.90 16.78
CA ALA A 199 -1.19 -16.02 15.67
C ALA A 199 -1.07 -14.55 16.02
N LEU A 200 -1.48 -14.20 17.22
CA LEU A 200 -1.39 -12.84 17.76
C LEU A 200 -0.09 -12.56 18.50
N ASN A 201 0.84 -13.54 18.57
CA ASN A 201 2.03 -13.46 19.42
C ASN A 201 1.70 -13.11 20.89
N LEU A 202 0.63 -13.71 21.45
CA LEU A 202 0.20 -13.41 22.83
C LEU A 202 1.33 -13.61 23.85
N ASP A 203 2.12 -14.67 23.71
CA ASP A 203 3.31 -14.90 24.54
C ASP A 203 4.26 -13.70 24.51
N LYS A 204 4.47 -13.11 23.32
CA LYS A 204 5.33 -11.94 23.16
C LYS A 204 4.66 -10.67 23.69
N ILE A 205 3.34 -10.53 23.47
CA ILE A 205 2.57 -9.39 23.95
C ILE A 205 2.50 -9.37 25.47
N ASN A 206 2.32 -10.55 26.08
CA ASN A 206 2.15 -10.73 27.51
C ASN A 206 3.46 -10.91 28.29
N LYS A 207 4.57 -11.18 27.59
CA LYS A 207 5.87 -11.46 28.21
C LYS A 207 6.32 -10.35 29.16
N GLY A 208 6.54 -10.72 30.42
CA GLY A 208 7.05 -9.81 31.44
C GLY A 208 6.03 -8.77 31.93
N LYS A 209 4.74 -8.99 31.68
CA LYS A 209 3.65 -8.17 32.23
C LYS A 209 3.09 -8.78 33.51
N ASP A 210 2.55 -7.91 34.35
CA ASP A 210 1.77 -8.29 35.53
C ASP A 210 0.45 -8.95 35.10
N GLU A 211 -0.11 -9.81 35.96
CA GLU A 211 -1.34 -10.58 35.65
C GLU A 211 -2.53 -9.71 35.17
N ASN A 212 -2.70 -8.55 35.77
CA ASN A 212 -3.77 -7.60 35.41
C ASN A 212 -3.56 -6.87 34.06
N LYS A 213 -2.39 -7.02 33.44
CA LYS A 213 -2.03 -6.41 32.15
C LYS A 213 -1.93 -7.43 31.02
N ILE A 214 -2.10 -8.71 31.35
CA ILE A 214 -2.08 -9.80 30.36
C ILE A 214 -3.35 -9.73 29.50
N TYR A 215 -3.19 -9.71 28.18
CA TYR A 215 -4.32 -9.86 27.28
C TYR A 215 -4.87 -11.29 27.41
N PRO A 216 -6.17 -11.47 27.72
CA PRO A 216 -6.73 -12.80 27.95
C PRO A 216 -6.72 -13.66 26.69
N GLU A 217 -6.35 -14.92 26.80
CA GLU A 217 -6.32 -15.87 25.68
C GLU A 217 -7.73 -16.10 25.10
N ASN A 218 -8.75 -16.03 25.93
CA ASN A 218 -10.15 -16.27 25.56
C ASN A 218 -10.88 -15.00 25.16
N GLU A 219 -10.25 -13.84 25.10
CA GLU A 219 -10.88 -12.61 24.63
C GLU A 219 -11.09 -12.72 23.11
N PRO A 220 -12.33 -12.75 22.60
CA PRO A 220 -12.59 -12.91 21.18
C PRO A 220 -12.08 -11.68 20.41
N THR A 221 -11.36 -11.93 19.32
CA THR A 221 -10.99 -10.86 18.38
C THR A 221 -12.22 -10.41 17.57
N ILE A 222 -12.13 -9.27 16.90
CA ILE A 222 -13.21 -8.84 15.97
C ILE A 222 -13.43 -9.90 14.89
N PHE A 223 -12.38 -10.58 14.44
CA PHE A 223 -12.51 -11.69 13.50
C PHE A 223 -13.32 -12.87 14.06
N ASP A 224 -13.08 -13.25 15.34
CA ASP A 224 -13.83 -14.32 15.99
C ASP A 224 -15.29 -13.94 16.19
N LEU A 225 -15.56 -12.70 16.61
CA LEU A 225 -16.92 -12.18 16.75
C LEU A 225 -17.68 -12.21 15.42
N TYR A 226 -17.05 -11.81 14.32
CA TYR A 226 -17.69 -11.82 13.00
C TYR A 226 -17.97 -13.23 12.49
N ARG A 227 -17.17 -14.22 12.86
CA ARG A 227 -17.47 -15.63 12.61
C ARG A 227 -18.62 -16.12 13.48
N GLN A 228 -18.60 -15.85 14.79
CA GLN A 228 -19.69 -16.23 15.70
C GLN A 228 -21.04 -15.62 15.28
N TRP A 229 -21.02 -14.41 14.73
CA TRP A 229 -22.22 -13.75 14.21
C TRP A 229 -22.60 -14.20 12.79
N GLY A 230 -21.83 -15.08 12.17
CA GLY A 230 -22.05 -15.57 10.80
C GLY A 230 -21.90 -14.49 9.72
N ILE A 231 -21.28 -13.35 10.05
CA ILE A 231 -20.91 -12.30 9.06
C ILE A 231 -19.82 -12.84 8.14
N ILE A 232 -18.81 -13.51 8.70
CA ILE A 232 -17.83 -14.30 7.96
C ILE A 232 -18.25 -15.76 8.12
N SER A 233 -18.54 -16.43 7.01
CA SER A 233 -18.90 -17.86 7.02
C SER A 233 -17.71 -18.73 7.40
N GLU A 234 -17.95 -19.87 8.02
CA GLU A 234 -16.89 -20.84 8.37
C GLU A 234 -16.13 -21.36 7.15
N ASP A 235 -16.83 -21.51 6.01
CA ASP A 235 -16.23 -21.92 4.73
C ASP A 235 -15.21 -20.90 4.21
N GLU A 236 -15.51 -19.60 4.40
CA GLU A 236 -14.68 -18.50 3.91
C GLU A 236 -13.60 -18.06 4.90
N ALA A 237 -13.79 -18.33 6.19
CA ALA A 237 -12.99 -17.78 7.28
C ALA A 237 -11.48 -18.00 7.11
N TRP A 238 -11.09 -19.13 6.56
CA TRP A 238 -9.68 -19.54 6.48
C TRP A 238 -8.98 -19.11 5.20
N GLY A 239 -9.66 -18.36 4.33
CA GLY A 239 -9.13 -17.91 3.05
C GLY A 239 -9.39 -18.91 1.93
N GLY A 240 -8.53 -18.89 0.90
CA GLY A 240 -8.70 -19.76 -0.26
C GLY A 240 -7.74 -19.48 -1.40
N ILE A 241 -7.91 -20.23 -2.48
CA ILE A 241 -7.25 -20.02 -3.76
C ILE A 241 -8.11 -19.10 -4.62
N ASN A 242 -7.46 -18.12 -5.23
CA ASN A 242 -8.08 -17.18 -6.16
C ASN A 242 -7.30 -17.20 -7.46
N SER A 243 -7.91 -17.70 -8.51
CA SER A 243 -7.36 -17.78 -9.86
C SER A 243 -8.23 -16.93 -10.77
N ALA A 244 -7.67 -15.85 -11.31
CA ALA A 244 -8.42 -14.82 -11.99
C ALA A 244 -7.79 -14.41 -13.32
N LEU A 245 -8.63 -14.09 -14.28
CA LEU A 245 -8.26 -13.31 -15.45
C LEU A 245 -8.58 -11.84 -15.18
N ARG A 246 -7.67 -10.95 -15.58
CA ARG A 246 -7.91 -9.51 -15.63
C ARG A 246 -7.83 -9.02 -17.06
N VAL A 247 -8.76 -8.16 -17.41
CA VAL A 247 -8.79 -7.49 -18.71
C VAL A 247 -9.09 -6.01 -18.50
N GLY A 248 -8.43 -5.15 -19.25
CA GLY A 248 -8.56 -3.72 -19.03
C GLY A 248 -8.18 -2.85 -20.21
N LEU A 249 -8.39 -1.57 -20.02
CA LEU A 249 -8.01 -0.50 -20.93
C LEU A 249 -7.23 0.56 -20.15
N LEU A 250 -6.13 1.01 -20.75
CA LEU A 250 -5.27 2.04 -20.18
C LEU A 250 -5.15 3.21 -21.15
N TYR A 251 -5.31 4.43 -20.65
CA TYR A 251 -4.93 5.68 -21.30
C TYR A 251 -3.76 6.31 -20.57
N ASP A 252 -2.59 6.45 -21.20
CA ASP A 252 -1.38 7.00 -20.61
C ASP A 252 -0.75 8.08 -21.49
N THR A 253 -0.68 9.30 -20.96
CA THR A 253 -0.03 10.47 -21.58
C THR A 253 1.00 11.11 -20.67
N ARG A 254 1.46 10.39 -19.65
CA ARG A 254 2.47 10.91 -18.69
C ARG A 254 3.78 11.22 -19.39
N ASP A 255 4.44 12.26 -18.94
CA ASP A 255 5.78 12.64 -19.41
C ASP A 255 6.87 11.64 -18.98
N LYS A 256 6.65 10.93 -17.87
CA LYS A 256 7.57 9.94 -17.28
C LYS A 256 6.79 8.84 -16.57
N GLU A 257 7.30 7.62 -16.58
CA GLU A 257 6.69 6.50 -15.84
C GLU A 257 6.89 6.65 -14.33
N ASN A 258 8.13 6.97 -13.92
CA ASN A 258 8.47 7.26 -12.55
C ASN A 258 8.47 8.77 -12.32
N ALA A 259 7.94 9.23 -11.22
CA ALA A 259 7.90 10.64 -10.87
C ALA A 259 7.30 11.59 -11.93
N PRO A 260 6.12 11.29 -12.49
CA PRO A 260 5.48 12.12 -13.51
C PRO A 260 5.17 13.53 -12.99
N SER A 261 5.30 14.51 -13.89
CA SER A 261 5.00 15.90 -13.60
C SER A 261 3.89 16.47 -14.48
N LYS A 262 3.56 15.77 -15.57
CA LYS A 262 2.54 16.18 -16.54
C LYS A 262 1.85 14.96 -17.15
N GLY A 263 0.58 15.13 -17.49
CA GLY A 263 -0.21 14.14 -18.23
C GLY A 263 -1.22 13.38 -17.38
N ILE A 264 -1.88 12.44 -18.01
CA ILE A 264 -2.96 11.64 -17.44
C ILE A 264 -2.59 10.17 -17.52
N TRP A 265 -2.97 9.41 -16.53
CA TRP A 265 -3.00 7.96 -16.52
C TRP A 265 -4.38 7.52 -16.02
N ALA A 266 -5.15 6.87 -16.90
CA ALA A 266 -6.48 6.40 -16.57
C ALA A 266 -6.58 4.92 -16.96
N GLU A 267 -7.00 4.09 -16.02
CA GLU A 267 -7.09 2.64 -16.16
C GLU A 267 -8.46 2.17 -15.69
N VAL A 268 -9.05 1.28 -16.44
CA VAL A 268 -10.23 0.52 -16.02
C VAL A 268 -9.98 -0.95 -16.30
N HIS A 269 -10.26 -1.82 -15.33
CA HIS A 269 -10.12 -3.26 -15.53
C HIS A 269 -11.18 -4.06 -14.77
N ALA A 270 -11.46 -5.25 -15.28
CA ALA A 270 -12.30 -6.24 -14.64
C ALA A 270 -11.46 -7.43 -14.20
N THR A 271 -11.76 -7.95 -13.01
CA THR A 271 -11.20 -9.18 -12.44
C THR A 271 -12.28 -10.26 -12.46
N LEU A 272 -12.00 -11.36 -13.14
CA LEU A 272 -12.90 -12.48 -13.31
C LEU A 272 -12.29 -13.71 -12.65
N ALA A 273 -12.80 -14.11 -11.49
CA ALA A 273 -12.32 -15.25 -10.69
C ALA A 273 -13.39 -16.35 -10.59
N PRO A 274 -13.72 -17.06 -11.69
CA PRO A 274 -14.74 -18.08 -11.71
C PRO A 274 -14.25 -19.40 -11.10
N LYS A 275 -15.17 -20.26 -10.69
CA LYS A 275 -14.87 -21.57 -10.09
C LYS A 275 -14.07 -22.49 -11.02
N PHE A 276 -14.33 -22.46 -12.32
CA PHE A 276 -13.66 -23.34 -13.29
C PHE A 276 -12.16 -23.06 -13.47
N LEU A 277 -11.68 -21.87 -13.05
CA LEU A 277 -10.24 -21.55 -12.98
C LEU A 277 -9.58 -22.05 -11.68
N GLY A 278 -10.32 -22.70 -10.78
CA GLY A 278 -9.81 -23.20 -9.50
C GLY A 278 -9.99 -22.23 -8.33
N THR A 279 -10.78 -21.17 -8.49
CA THR A 279 -11.11 -20.25 -7.40
C THR A 279 -12.02 -20.94 -6.37
N THR A 280 -11.64 -20.87 -5.09
CA THR A 280 -12.40 -21.48 -3.99
C THR A 280 -13.76 -20.80 -3.83
N HIS A 281 -13.77 -19.47 -3.71
CA HIS A 281 -14.98 -18.64 -3.59
C HIS A 281 -15.06 -17.71 -4.80
N PRO A 282 -15.85 -18.05 -5.84
CA PRO A 282 -15.91 -17.28 -7.08
C PRO A 282 -16.39 -15.85 -6.87
N TYR A 283 -15.72 -14.89 -7.51
CA TYR A 283 -16.09 -13.48 -7.43
C TYR A 283 -15.72 -12.74 -8.72
N TYR A 284 -16.35 -11.57 -8.89
CA TYR A 284 -16.09 -10.68 -10.00
C TYR A 284 -15.96 -9.25 -9.46
N ARG A 285 -14.91 -8.53 -9.89
CA ARG A 285 -14.65 -7.15 -9.47
C ARG A 285 -14.32 -6.28 -10.66
N TYR A 286 -14.48 -4.98 -10.47
CA TYR A 286 -13.98 -3.97 -11.40
C TYR A 286 -13.23 -2.90 -10.62
N SER A 287 -12.27 -2.27 -11.29
CA SER A 287 -11.49 -1.16 -10.76
C SER A 287 -11.41 -0.05 -11.80
N ALA A 288 -11.45 1.17 -11.33
CA ALA A 288 -11.20 2.35 -12.15
C ALA A 288 -10.23 3.27 -11.40
N THR A 289 -9.12 3.63 -12.05
CA THR A 289 -8.14 4.56 -11.48
C THR A 289 -7.88 5.70 -12.45
N PHE A 290 -7.92 6.92 -11.95
CA PHE A 290 -7.58 8.12 -12.69
C PHE A 290 -6.48 8.88 -11.96
N ARG A 291 -5.41 9.24 -12.67
CA ARG A 291 -4.29 10.05 -12.15
C ARG A 291 -4.05 11.21 -13.11
N HIS A 292 -3.90 12.40 -12.56
CA HIS A 292 -3.58 13.58 -13.36
C HIS A 292 -2.46 14.37 -12.69
N TYR A 293 -1.51 14.78 -13.50
CA TYR A 293 -0.32 15.53 -13.11
C TYR A 293 -0.33 16.86 -13.83
N VAL A 294 -0.46 17.94 -13.07
CA VAL A 294 -0.57 19.32 -13.56
C VAL A 294 0.68 20.10 -13.18
N PRO A 295 1.54 20.48 -14.12
CA PRO A 295 2.69 21.33 -13.83
C PRO A 295 2.23 22.75 -13.53
N ILE A 296 2.34 23.19 -12.27
CA ILE A 296 2.07 24.59 -11.88
C ILE A 296 3.27 25.45 -12.26
N VAL A 297 4.48 24.95 -11.98
CA VAL A 297 5.73 25.59 -12.39
C VAL A 297 6.49 24.63 -13.30
N LYS A 298 6.99 25.14 -14.43
CA LYS A 298 7.72 24.36 -15.43
C LYS A 298 8.95 23.65 -14.83
N ASN A 299 9.46 22.66 -15.56
CA ASN A 299 10.65 21.86 -15.21
C ASN A 299 10.48 21.08 -13.90
N ASP A 300 9.31 20.54 -13.65
CA ASP A 300 8.99 19.70 -12.46
C ASP A 300 9.27 20.42 -11.11
N VAL A 301 9.30 21.74 -11.09
CA VAL A 301 9.55 22.50 -9.86
C VAL A 301 8.37 22.41 -8.92
N LEU A 302 7.16 22.63 -9.42
CA LEU A 302 5.92 22.51 -8.65
C LEU A 302 4.87 21.80 -9.50
N THR A 303 4.38 20.66 -8.99
CA THR A 303 3.37 19.84 -9.64
C THR A 303 2.21 19.61 -8.69
N PHE A 304 0.98 19.82 -9.15
CA PHE A 304 -0.21 19.30 -8.51
C PHE A 304 -0.53 17.94 -9.10
N ALA A 305 -0.60 16.92 -8.26
CA ALA A 305 -0.91 15.55 -8.67
C ALA A 305 -2.11 15.04 -7.88
N TYR A 306 -3.06 14.40 -8.56
CA TYR A 306 -4.17 13.76 -7.86
C TYR A 306 -4.51 12.41 -8.48
N ARG A 307 -5.02 11.52 -7.64
CA ARG A 307 -5.50 10.19 -7.97
C ARG A 307 -6.90 10.00 -7.42
N LEU A 308 -7.76 9.43 -8.24
CA LEU A 308 -9.05 8.88 -7.85
C LEU A 308 -9.02 7.39 -8.15
N ASN A 309 -9.51 6.56 -7.24
CA ASN A 309 -9.64 5.12 -7.45
C ASN A 309 -10.99 4.65 -6.94
N TYR A 310 -11.58 3.71 -7.65
CA TYR A 310 -12.79 3.02 -7.28
C TYR A 310 -12.59 1.52 -7.45
N GLU A 311 -12.86 0.77 -6.40
CA GLU A 311 -12.89 -0.69 -6.40
C GLU A 311 -14.33 -1.15 -6.17
N GLY A 312 -14.87 -1.97 -7.04
CA GLY A 312 -16.24 -2.45 -6.92
C GLY A 312 -16.40 -3.94 -7.18
N ALA A 313 -17.41 -4.53 -6.58
CA ALA A 313 -17.80 -5.93 -6.80
C ALA A 313 -18.98 -6.02 -7.75
N ILE A 314 -18.98 -7.01 -8.63
CA ILE A 314 -20.14 -7.39 -9.45
C ILE A 314 -20.90 -8.45 -8.65
N GLY A 315 -22.10 -8.13 -8.21
CA GLY A 315 -22.83 -8.95 -7.23
C GLY A 315 -22.31 -8.77 -5.80
N ASN A 316 -22.56 -9.74 -4.93
CA ASN A 316 -22.24 -9.69 -3.49
C ASN A 316 -21.30 -10.83 -3.05
N SER A 317 -20.66 -11.50 -3.99
CA SER A 317 -19.90 -12.74 -3.75
C SER A 317 -18.40 -12.54 -3.49
N THR A 318 -17.91 -11.31 -3.40
CA THR A 318 -16.48 -11.08 -3.11
C THR A 318 -16.14 -11.59 -1.71
N PRO A 319 -15.24 -12.57 -1.57
CA PRO A 319 -14.88 -13.11 -0.28
C PRO A 319 -14.18 -12.06 0.58
N TYR A 320 -14.44 -12.09 1.90
CA TYR A 320 -13.95 -11.06 2.82
C TYR A 320 -12.43 -10.87 2.76
N TYR A 321 -11.68 -11.94 2.57
CA TYR A 321 -10.22 -11.91 2.54
C TYR A 321 -9.64 -11.30 1.24
N MET A 322 -10.48 -11.09 0.21
CA MET A 322 -10.12 -10.39 -1.02
C MET A 322 -10.55 -8.91 -1.03
N LEU A 323 -11.42 -8.49 -0.11
CA LEU A 323 -11.86 -7.09 0.00
C LEU A 323 -10.70 -6.09 0.25
N PRO A 324 -9.68 -6.43 1.07
CA PRO A 324 -8.58 -5.51 1.33
C PRO A 324 -7.76 -5.15 0.08
N PHE A 325 -7.77 -5.99 -0.96
CA PHE A 325 -6.88 -5.77 -2.09
C PHE A 325 -7.39 -4.69 -3.03
N ILE A 326 -6.55 -3.66 -3.23
CA ILE A 326 -6.67 -2.70 -4.32
C ILE A 326 -5.97 -3.29 -5.52
N THR A 327 -6.75 -3.56 -6.56
CA THR A 327 -6.28 -4.29 -7.72
C THR A 327 -5.47 -3.40 -8.66
N THR A 328 -4.41 -3.96 -9.26
CA THR A 328 -3.53 -3.23 -10.18
C THR A 328 -3.10 -4.12 -11.33
N MET A 329 -2.87 -3.53 -12.50
CA MET A 329 -2.18 -4.18 -13.62
C MET A 329 -0.70 -3.80 -13.64
N GLY A 330 0.11 -4.55 -14.38
CA GLY A 330 1.53 -4.29 -14.57
C GLY A 330 2.44 -4.76 -13.42
N SER A 331 3.61 -4.17 -13.30
CA SER A 331 4.72 -4.65 -12.46
C SER A 331 4.61 -4.32 -10.96
N THR A 332 3.43 -4.01 -10.47
CA THR A 332 3.17 -3.78 -9.04
C THR A 332 2.20 -4.82 -8.51
N TYR A 333 2.43 -5.32 -7.29
CA TYR A 333 1.47 -6.23 -6.66
C TYR A 333 0.24 -5.48 -6.13
N ASP A 334 -0.87 -6.20 -6.01
CA ASP A 334 -2.10 -5.66 -5.43
C ASP A 334 -1.83 -5.17 -4.01
N ARG A 335 -2.34 -3.98 -3.68
CA ARG A 335 -2.08 -3.34 -2.38
C ARG A 335 -3.12 -3.75 -1.37
N ASP A 336 -2.70 -3.80 -0.12
CA ASP A 336 -3.60 -4.04 1.00
C ASP A 336 -4.41 -2.80 1.33
N GLY A 337 -5.71 -2.96 1.39
CA GLY A 337 -6.71 -2.17 2.10
C GLY A 337 -6.63 -0.66 2.01
N MET A 338 -7.68 -0.01 2.45
CA MET A 338 -7.67 1.44 2.56
C MET A 338 -7.29 1.86 3.98
N GLY A 339 -6.19 2.59 4.06
CA GLY A 339 -5.46 2.98 5.27
C GLY A 339 -3.99 2.57 5.20
N GLY A 340 -3.13 3.31 5.91
CA GLY A 340 -1.69 3.11 5.89
C GLY A 340 -0.97 3.79 4.72
N TYR A 341 0.33 3.66 4.68
CA TYR A 341 1.20 4.48 3.83
C TYR A 341 1.00 4.34 2.32
N ARG A 342 0.43 3.22 1.87
CA ARG A 342 0.27 2.91 0.44
C ARG A 342 -1.04 3.39 -0.16
N THR A 343 -2.00 3.81 0.67
CA THR A 343 -3.35 4.16 0.22
C THR A 343 -3.84 5.47 0.80
N VAL A 344 -4.09 5.55 2.11
CA VAL A 344 -4.55 6.74 2.83
C VAL A 344 -3.61 6.95 4.02
N ARG A 345 -2.63 7.83 3.84
CA ARG A 345 -1.56 8.05 4.83
C ARG A 345 -2.07 8.72 6.08
N GLY A 346 -1.63 8.23 7.24
CA GLY A 346 -2.03 8.76 8.55
C GLY A 346 -3.24 8.07 9.17
N MET A 347 -4.00 7.28 8.40
CA MET A 347 -5.09 6.45 8.87
C MET A 347 -4.59 5.05 9.25
N LEU A 348 -5.27 4.37 10.16
CA LEU A 348 -5.03 2.97 10.52
C LEU A 348 -5.07 2.08 9.26
N ARG A 349 -4.14 1.14 9.17
CA ARG A 349 -4.05 0.20 8.03
C ARG A 349 -5.30 -0.69 7.98
N ASN A 350 -5.86 -0.88 6.77
CA ASN A 350 -7.07 -1.67 6.55
C ASN A 350 -8.31 -1.16 7.32
N ARG A 351 -8.36 0.12 7.69
CA ARG A 351 -9.48 0.68 8.44
C ARG A 351 -10.78 0.70 7.62
N VAL A 352 -10.68 0.91 6.32
CA VAL A 352 -11.82 0.98 5.42
C VAL A 352 -11.85 -0.26 4.54
N GLN A 353 -12.86 -1.11 4.73
CA GLN A 353 -13.12 -2.31 3.95
C GLN A 353 -14.62 -2.42 3.70
N GLY A 354 -15.00 -2.68 2.48
CA GLY A 354 -16.39 -2.86 2.06
C GLY A 354 -16.49 -3.48 0.69
N LEU A 355 -17.70 -3.68 0.20
CA LEU A 355 -17.92 -4.29 -1.11
C LEU A 355 -17.44 -3.38 -2.24
N ASP A 356 -17.86 -2.12 -2.21
CA ASP A 356 -17.33 -1.08 -3.10
C ASP A 356 -16.71 0.04 -2.27
N MET A 357 -15.58 0.53 -2.76
CA MET A 357 -14.79 1.53 -2.06
C MET A 357 -14.26 2.57 -3.03
N ALA A 358 -14.26 3.83 -2.60
CA ALA A 358 -13.66 4.94 -3.31
C ALA A 358 -12.47 5.51 -2.52
N THR A 359 -11.40 5.91 -3.21
CA THR A 359 -10.29 6.66 -2.61
C THR A 359 -9.89 7.85 -3.45
N TYR A 360 -9.35 8.86 -2.80
CA TYR A 360 -8.65 9.93 -3.46
C TYR A 360 -7.32 10.23 -2.78
N THR A 361 -6.41 10.79 -3.55
CA THR A 361 -5.18 11.43 -3.07
C THR A 361 -4.98 12.70 -3.85
N ALA A 362 -4.70 13.81 -3.19
CA ALA A 362 -4.30 15.08 -3.81
C ALA A 362 -2.98 15.54 -3.18
N GLU A 363 -1.99 15.83 -4.00
CA GLU A 363 -0.66 16.24 -3.56
C GLU A 363 -0.17 17.49 -4.29
N LEU A 364 0.41 18.42 -3.55
CA LEU A 364 1.26 19.47 -4.09
C LEU A 364 2.73 19.05 -3.89
N ARG A 365 3.46 18.81 -4.97
CA ARG A 365 4.84 18.31 -5.00
C ARG A 365 5.78 19.43 -5.41
N TRP A 366 6.66 19.88 -4.50
CA TRP A 366 7.64 20.93 -4.76
C TRP A 366 9.06 20.40 -4.71
N ARG A 367 9.80 20.47 -5.85
CA ARG A 367 11.22 20.16 -5.94
C ARG A 367 12.02 21.43 -5.86
N PHE A 368 12.52 21.77 -4.68
CA PHE A 368 13.15 23.05 -4.40
C PHE A 368 14.65 23.07 -4.65
N VAL A 369 15.33 21.92 -4.66
CA VAL A 369 16.78 21.81 -4.92
C VAL A 369 17.03 20.68 -5.91
N ARG A 370 17.93 20.95 -6.89
CA ARG A 370 18.45 19.96 -7.85
C ARG A 370 19.92 20.23 -8.09
N PHE A 371 20.75 19.19 -8.06
CA PHE A 371 22.18 19.28 -8.37
C PHE A 371 22.69 17.91 -8.81
N THR A 372 23.92 17.90 -9.32
CA THR A 372 24.64 16.68 -9.67
C THR A 372 25.78 16.48 -8.68
N LEU A 373 25.85 15.31 -8.06
CA LEU A 373 26.93 14.92 -7.17
C LEU A 373 27.62 13.68 -7.76
N GLY A 374 28.88 13.82 -8.17
CA GLY A 374 29.55 12.79 -8.95
C GLY A 374 28.80 12.50 -10.25
N LYS A 375 28.42 11.23 -10.45
CA LYS A 375 27.62 10.77 -11.60
C LYS A 375 26.12 10.64 -11.28
N GLN A 376 25.61 11.21 -10.18
CA GLN A 376 24.23 11.07 -9.74
C GLN A 376 23.48 12.40 -9.85
N ASN A 377 22.27 12.37 -10.39
CA ASN A 377 21.33 13.48 -10.39
C ASN A 377 20.53 13.45 -9.08
N ILE A 378 20.62 14.50 -8.26
CA ILE A 378 19.99 14.56 -6.94
C ILE A 378 18.98 15.69 -6.91
N ALA A 379 17.83 15.42 -6.29
CA ALA A 379 16.84 16.44 -5.97
C ALA A 379 16.28 16.25 -4.56
N PHE A 380 15.93 17.36 -3.93
CA PHE A 380 15.13 17.39 -2.71
C PHE A 380 13.79 18.03 -3.00
N GLY A 381 12.76 17.49 -2.38
CA GLY A 381 11.39 17.97 -2.51
C GLY A 381 10.63 17.94 -1.20
N LEU A 382 9.56 18.73 -1.20
CA LEU A 382 8.52 18.74 -0.18
C LEU A 382 7.22 18.34 -0.82
N ASN A 383 6.34 17.69 -0.07
CA ASN A 383 4.94 17.53 -0.46
C ASN A 383 4.00 17.85 0.70
N ILE A 384 2.84 18.37 0.34
CA ILE A 384 1.67 18.40 1.20
C ILE A 384 0.58 17.60 0.51
N PHE A 385 -0.23 16.91 1.29
CA PHE A 385 -1.26 16.03 0.72
C PHE A 385 -2.54 16.01 1.55
N SER A 386 -3.62 15.62 0.87
CA SER A 386 -4.85 15.14 1.46
C SER A 386 -5.19 13.81 0.81
N ASP A 387 -5.42 12.79 1.62
CA ASP A 387 -5.90 11.47 1.19
C ASP A 387 -7.27 11.20 1.80
N GLY A 388 -8.08 10.37 1.15
CA GLY A 388 -9.34 9.94 1.73
C GLY A 388 -9.85 8.64 1.13
N ALA A 389 -10.74 7.99 1.90
CA ALA A 389 -11.43 6.77 1.51
C ALA A 389 -12.86 6.75 2.05
N MET A 390 -13.70 5.94 1.43
CA MET A 390 -15.06 5.68 1.90
C MET A 390 -15.56 4.36 1.32
N VAL A 391 -16.32 3.60 2.11
CA VAL A 391 -17.14 2.50 1.60
C VAL A 391 -18.38 3.10 0.95
N THR A 392 -18.60 2.81 -0.33
CA THR A 392 -19.75 3.29 -1.11
C THR A 392 -20.85 2.25 -1.24
N ARG A 393 -20.52 0.96 -1.07
CA ARG A 393 -21.48 -0.13 -0.95
C ARG A 393 -21.02 -1.06 0.17
N ASN A 394 -21.91 -1.26 1.14
CA ASN A 394 -21.63 -2.06 2.33
C ASN A 394 -21.43 -3.54 1.99
N TYR A 395 -20.50 -4.17 2.70
CA TYR A 395 -20.46 -5.61 2.90
C TYR A 395 -21.64 -5.99 3.80
N ASP A 396 -22.27 -7.14 3.53
CA ASP A 396 -23.43 -7.59 4.30
C ASP A 396 -23.02 -8.08 5.69
N MET A 397 -23.40 -7.30 6.70
CA MET A 397 -23.13 -7.59 8.11
C MET A 397 -24.34 -8.18 8.84
N SER A 398 -25.34 -8.71 8.12
CA SER A 398 -26.52 -9.33 8.74
C SER A 398 -26.13 -10.51 9.62
N PHE A 399 -26.81 -10.61 10.78
CA PHE A 399 -26.59 -11.71 11.72
C PHE A 399 -27.08 -13.05 11.13
N ARG A 400 -26.21 -14.05 11.12
CA ARG A 400 -26.47 -15.44 10.68
C ARG A 400 -25.90 -16.47 11.67
N GLY A 401 -25.43 -16.00 12.84
CA GLY A 401 -24.87 -16.84 13.89
C GLY A 401 -25.92 -17.54 14.73
N GLU A 402 -25.47 -18.25 15.76
CA GLU A 402 -26.33 -18.87 16.77
C GLU A 402 -27.00 -17.81 17.65
N GLU A 403 -28.27 -18.04 18.03
CA GLU A 403 -29.09 -17.08 18.76
C GLU A 403 -28.46 -16.59 20.05
N GLN A 404 -27.67 -17.41 20.74
CA GLN A 404 -26.94 -17.02 21.96
C GLN A 404 -25.98 -15.82 21.77
N TYR A 405 -25.54 -15.52 20.53
CA TYR A 405 -24.65 -14.40 20.23
C TYR A 405 -25.37 -13.14 19.73
N ARG A 406 -26.71 -13.19 19.57
CA ARG A 406 -27.50 -12.09 18.99
C ARG A 406 -27.47 -10.82 19.84
N GLU A 407 -27.50 -10.95 21.15
CA GLU A 407 -27.47 -9.79 22.05
C GLU A 407 -26.14 -9.03 21.91
N ALA A 408 -25.01 -9.75 21.97
CA ALA A 408 -23.67 -9.17 21.78
C ALA A 408 -23.48 -8.53 20.39
N TYR A 409 -24.06 -9.15 19.34
CA TYR A 409 -24.08 -8.55 18.00
C TYR A 409 -24.88 -7.23 17.99
N ASN A 410 -26.09 -7.21 18.56
CA ASN A 410 -26.92 -6.01 18.60
C ASN A 410 -26.23 -4.87 19.38
N GLU A 411 -25.61 -5.18 20.52
CA GLU A 411 -24.83 -4.22 21.30
C GLU A 411 -23.67 -3.64 20.48
N TYR A 412 -22.90 -4.50 19.80
CA TYR A 412 -21.79 -4.05 18.97
C TYR A 412 -22.26 -3.14 17.82
N MET A 413 -23.34 -3.52 17.13
CA MET A 413 -23.90 -2.72 16.02
C MET A 413 -24.47 -1.38 16.49
N ALA A 414 -24.95 -1.32 17.73
CA ALA A 414 -25.44 -0.08 18.32
C ALA A 414 -24.33 0.93 18.69
N LEU A 415 -23.07 0.48 18.86
CA LEU A 415 -21.95 1.35 19.26
C LEU A 415 -21.73 2.51 18.30
N SER A 416 -21.85 2.26 16.99
CA SER A 416 -21.72 3.32 15.99
C SER A 416 -23.02 4.02 15.67
N GLY A 417 -24.15 3.32 15.74
CA GLY A 417 -25.47 3.80 15.31
C GLY A 417 -25.56 4.16 13.82
N LEU A 418 -24.54 3.77 13.02
CA LEU A 418 -24.46 4.10 11.60
C LEU A 418 -24.89 2.90 10.75
N THR A 419 -25.63 3.18 9.68
CA THR A 419 -26.05 2.20 8.67
C THR A 419 -25.19 2.25 7.41
N SER A 420 -24.41 3.31 7.22
CA SER A 420 -23.51 3.51 6.10
C SER A 420 -22.26 4.25 6.54
N ASP A 421 -21.19 4.06 5.79
CA ASP A 421 -19.92 4.73 6.02
C ASP A 421 -19.97 6.24 5.74
N ARG A 422 -18.97 6.97 6.24
CA ARG A 422 -18.74 8.39 5.99
C ARG A 422 -17.30 8.58 5.45
N PRO A 423 -17.02 9.72 4.78
CA PRO A 423 -15.66 9.98 4.28
C PRO A 423 -14.61 9.99 5.41
N HIS A 424 -13.59 9.15 5.24
CA HIS A 424 -12.37 9.16 6.02
C HIS A 424 -11.38 10.08 5.33
N ILE A 425 -10.89 11.12 5.99
CA ILE A 425 -10.03 12.13 5.40
C ILE A 425 -8.78 12.29 6.25
N THR A 426 -7.64 12.38 5.59
CA THR A 426 -6.36 12.67 6.24
C THR A 426 -5.65 13.82 5.53
N VAL A 427 -4.77 14.51 6.25
CA VAL A 427 -3.90 15.55 5.73
C VAL A 427 -2.48 15.30 6.21
N GLY A 428 -1.50 15.77 5.44
CA GLY A 428 -0.12 15.58 5.84
C GLY A 428 0.88 16.22 4.92
N GLY A 429 2.14 15.92 5.17
CA GLY A 429 3.23 16.38 4.34
C GLY A 429 4.52 15.62 4.62
N GLY A 430 5.54 15.91 3.83
CA GLY A 430 6.81 15.22 3.98
C GLY A 430 7.95 15.78 3.15
N LEU A 431 9.12 15.20 3.39
CA LEU A 431 10.36 15.45 2.67
C LEU A 431 10.62 14.28 1.72
N ARG A 432 11.16 14.59 0.53
CA ARG A 432 11.58 13.60 -0.46
C ARG A 432 13.01 13.81 -0.90
N PHE A 433 13.77 12.74 -0.89
CA PHE A 433 15.06 12.63 -1.56
C PHE A 433 14.87 11.86 -2.85
N ILE A 434 15.35 12.40 -3.98
CA ILE A 434 15.19 11.81 -5.31
C ILE A 434 16.56 11.68 -5.93
N MET A 435 16.94 10.48 -6.37
CA MET A 435 18.19 10.21 -7.08
C MET A 435 17.90 9.55 -8.43
N ASN A 436 18.48 10.10 -9.49
CA ASN A 436 18.33 9.63 -10.88
C ASN A 436 16.88 9.45 -11.34
N GLN A 437 15.94 10.19 -10.74
CA GLN A 437 14.49 10.14 -10.97
C GLN A 437 13.79 8.81 -10.64
N ASN A 438 14.54 7.72 -10.49
CA ASN A 438 14.01 6.37 -10.28
C ASN A 438 14.12 5.89 -8.83
N PHE A 439 15.03 6.45 -8.06
CA PHE A 439 15.18 6.16 -6.64
C PHE A 439 14.68 7.32 -5.80
N ILE A 440 13.65 7.06 -5.00
CA ILE A 440 12.98 8.08 -4.20
C ILE A 440 12.85 7.54 -2.77
N VAL A 441 13.26 8.34 -1.79
CA VAL A 441 12.98 8.09 -0.37
C VAL A 441 12.11 9.23 0.14
N ALA A 442 11.00 8.88 0.76
CA ALA A 442 10.03 9.81 1.32
C ALA A 442 9.94 9.66 2.84
N PHE A 443 9.93 10.77 3.54
CA PHE A 443 9.68 10.89 4.98
C PHE A 443 8.38 11.67 5.14
N GLU A 444 7.30 10.98 5.50
CA GLU A 444 5.96 11.56 5.46
C GLU A 444 5.26 11.37 6.81
N TYR A 445 4.48 12.38 7.21
CA TYR A 445 3.58 12.30 8.34
C TYR A 445 2.16 12.63 7.89
N GLY A 446 1.21 11.76 8.24
CA GLY A 446 -0.21 11.94 7.98
C GLY A 446 -1.01 11.98 9.26
N LEU A 447 -2.11 12.74 9.26
CA LEU A 447 -2.99 12.95 10.40
C LEU A 447 -4.46 12.85 9.96
N PRO A 448 -5.29 11.98 10.63
CA PRO A 448 -6.72 11.90 10.33
C PRO A 448 -7.46 13.17 10.76
N VAL A 449 -8.33 13.66 9.88
CA VAL A 449 -9.21 14.79 10.20
C VAL A 449 -10.27 14.40 11.24
N SER A 450 -10.72 13.16 11.23
CA SER A 450 -11.64 12.60 12.22
C SER A 450 -11.17 12.78 13.67
N LYS A 451 -9.85 12.85 13.91
CA LYS A 451 -9.28 13.14 15.22
C LYS A 451 -9.77 14.46 15.84
N PHE A 452 -10.11 15.42 15.01
CA PHE A 452 -10.57 16.76 15.42
C PHE A 452 -12.09 16.91 15.35
N SER A 453 -12.81 15.83 15.01
CA SER A 453 -14.27 15.84 14.97
C SER A 453 -14.86 16.03 16.36
N LYS A 454 -15.98 16.77 16.43
CA LYS A 454 -16.82 16.83 17.63
C LYS A 454 -17.81 15.67 17.70
N ASP A 455 -17.99 14.91 16.61
CA ASP A 455 -18.85 13.73 16.58
C ASP A 455 -18.15 12.57 17.30
N PRO A 456 -18.67 12.11 18.45
CA PRO A 456 -18.03 11.06 19.23
C PRO A 456 -17.97 9.72 18.48
N VAL A 457 -18.87 9.48 17.52
CA VAL A 457 -18.91 8.24 16.74
C VAL A 457 -17.69 8.11 15.83
N ILE A 458 -17.21 9.20 15.25
CA ILE A 458 -16.09 9.20 14.30
C ILE A 458 -14.79 9.71 14.89
N GLN A 459 -14.84 10.37 16.07
CA GLN A 459 -13.64 10.90 16.71
C GLN A 459 -12.63 9.81 17.00
N LYS A 460 -11.39 10.01 16.53
CA LYS A 460 -10.26 9.07 16.71
C LYS A 460 -10.46 7.65 16.12
N GLN A 461 -11.54 7.37 15.42
CA GLN A 461 -11.81 6.07 14.84
C GLN A 461 -10.79 5.67 13.73
N ASP A 462 -10.09 6.62 13.14
CA ASP A 462 -9.05 6.42 12.13
C ASP A 462 -7.63 6.42 12.72
N GLY A 463 -7.51 6.51 14.04
CA GLY A 463 -6.24 6.58 14.75
C GLY A 463 -5.75 8.01 15.00
N ASN A 464 -4.47 8.13 15.38
CA ASN A 464 -3.86 9.40 15.83
C ASN A 464 -2.86 9.99 14.85
N GLY A 465 -2.81 9.49 13.63
CA GLY A 465 -1.77 9.82 12.65
C GLY A 465 -0.55 8.91 12.72
N ALA A 466 0.25 8.94 11.66
CA ALA A 466 1.40 8.06 11.54
C ALA A 466 2.54 8.71 10.74
N PHE A 467 3.77 8.33 11.09
CA PHE A 467 4.98 8.67 10.37
C PHE A 467 5.45 7.48 9.53
N TYR A 468 5.90 7.75 8.31
CA TYR A 468 6.35 6.76 7.35
C TYR A 468 7.70 7.12 6.76
N ILE A 469 8.52 6.09 6.50
CA ILE A 469 9.69 6.18 5.64
C ILE A 469 9.45 5.19 4.49
N ASN A 470 9.36 5.70 3.27
CA ASN A 470 8.95 4.95 2.10
C ASN A 470 9.92 5.11 0.94
N THR A 471 9.86 4.15 0.01
CA THR A 471 10.52 4.25 -1.30
C THR A 471 9.47 4.45 -2.40
N GLY A 472 9.75 5.35 -3.35
CA GLY A 472 8.87 5.68 -4.47
C GLY A 472 7.83 6.77 -4.17
N PHE A 473 7.02 7.07 -5.17
CA PHE A 473 5.80 7.87 -5.02
C PHE A 473 4.62 6.96 -4.69
N LEU A 474 3.59 7.53 -4.07
CA LEU A 474 2.36 6.80 -3.81
C LEU A 474 1.63 6.43 -5.12
N PHE A 475 1.73 7.29 -6.15
CA PHE A 475 1.17 7.10 -7.48
C PHE A 475 1.90 7.94 -8.54
#